data_0c6f689e1c061262660ff099e8ffd7c1
#
_entry.id   0c6f689e1c061262660ff099e8ffd7c1
#
_cell.length_a   1.000
_cell.length_b   1.000
_cell.length_c   1.000
_cell.angle_alpha   90.00
_cell.angle_beta   90.00
_cell.angle_gamma   90.00
#
_symmetry.space_group_name_H-M   'P 1'
#
loop_
_entity.id
_entity.type
_entity.pdbx_description
1 polymer ?
#
loop_
_entity_poly.entity_id
_entity_poly.type
_entity_poly.pdbx_seq_one_letter_code
_entity_poly.pdbx_strand_id
1 'polypeptide(L)'
;LHENINTLAKEILETLPKELSFLHFVNSGSEANELAIRMVKTCTNSDEIMASEHGYHGNTNGTIGISSYKFDGKGGKGKPKNTHIFPIPDAFRGKYRGEHTADKYAREVQFLIDEIICVGSPIKKILRRYC
;
A
#
# COMPACT_ATOMS: atom_id res chain seq x y z
N LEU A 1 6.92 -11.54 28.17
CA LEU A 1 6.88 -10.26 27.49
C LEU A 1 7.35 -9.17 28.46
N HIS A 2 8.26 -8.30 28.02
CA HIS A 2 8.78 -7.24 28.88
C HIS A 2 7.73 -6.13 29.03
N GLU A 3 7.57 -5.58 30.24
CA GLU A 3 6.54 -4.55 30.54
C GLU A 3 6.67 -3.30 29.66
N ASN A 4 7.87 -2.93 29.27
CA ASN A 4 8.14 -1.78 28.40
C ASN A 4 7.45 -1.87 27.04
N ILE A 5 7.16 -3.08 26.53
CA ILE A 5 6.42 -3.25 25.27
C ILE A 5 4.98 -2.71 25.41
N ASN A 6 4.35 -3.00 26.55
CA ASN A 6 2.99 -2.51 26.83
C ASN A 6 2.97 -0.97 27.03
N THR A 7 3.99 -0.44 27.69
CA THR A 7 4.14 1.00 27.89
C THR A 7 4.33 1.71 26.55
N LEU A 8 5.25 1.23 25.72
CA LEU A 8 5.48 1.77 24.37
C LEU A 8 4.22 1.69 23.50
N ALA A 9 3.50 0.56 23.56
CA ALA A 9 2.26 0.40 22.80
C ALA A 9 1.22 1.46 23.18
N LYS A 10 1.04 1.72 24.48
CA LYS A 10 0.12 2.75 24.97
C LYS A 10 0.52 4.14 24.49
N GLU A 11 1.79 4.52 24.65
CA GLU A 11 2.31 5.83 24.22
C GLU A 11 2.12 6.04 22.72
N ILE A 12 2.38 5.02 21.89
CA ILE A 12 2.16 5.10 20.44
C ILE A 12 0.65 5.26 20.13
N LEU A 13 -0.21 4.44 20.74
CA LEU A 13 -1.66 4.50 20.51
C LEU A 13 -2.28 5.85 20.89
N GLU A 14 -1.74 6.53 21.91
CA GLU A 14 -2.18 7.88 22.30
C GLU A 14 -1.89 8.95 21.22
N THR A 15 -0.93 8.70 20.32
CA THR A 15 -0.62 9.60 19.20
C THR A 15 -1.45 9.34 17.95
N LEU A 16 -2.22 8.26 17.92
CA LEU A 16 -2.99 7.82 16.77
C LEU A 16 -4.50 8.14 16.92
N PRO A 17 -5.25 8.21 15.81
CA PRO A 17 -6.71 8.24 15.86
C PRO A 17 -7.26 7.06 16.66
N LYS A 18 -8.35 7.27 17.42
CA LYS A 18 -8.93 6.25 18.30
C LYS A 18 -9.37 4.97 17.61
N GLU A 19 -9.66 5.06 16.31
CA GLU A 19 -10.03 3.93 15.44
C GLU A 19 -8.85 2.96 15.24
N LEU A 20 -7.61 3.45 15.36
CA LEU A 20 -6.39 2.65 15.27
C LEU A 20 -5.98 2.19 16.66
N SER A 21 -6.61 1.12 17.15
CA SER A 21 -6.49 0.65 18.53
C SER A 21 -5.62 -0.61 18.71
N PHE A 22 -5.04 -1.13 17.64
CA PHE A 22 -4.18 -2.32 17.65
C PHE A 22 -2.81 -2.03 17.09
N LEU A 23 -1.77 -2.57 17.74
CA LEU A 23 -0.38 -2.51 17.28
C LEU A 23 0.18 -3.93 17.15
N HIS A 24 0.96 -4.14 16.10
CA HIS A 24 1.74 -5.34 15.89
C HIS A 24 3.22 -4.97 15.83
N PHE A 25 4.00 -5.41 16.81
CA PHE A 25 5.45 -5.26 16.77
C PHE A 25 6.08 -6.41 16.00
N VAL A 26 6.96 -6.08 15.08
CA VAL A 26 7.71 -7.00 14.23
C VAL A 26 9.17 -6.59 14.18
N ASN A 27 10.05 -7.38 13.56
CA ASN A 27 11.48 -7.12 13.60
C ASN A 27 12.02 -6.30 12.43
N SER A 28 11.19 -6.04 11.42
CA SER A 28 11.60 -5.26 10.23
C SER A 28 10.41 -4.66 9.49
N GLY A 29 10.69 -3.64 8.67
CA GLY A 29 9.69 -3.10 7.75
C GLY A 29 9.18 -4.13 6.72
N SER A 30 10.03 -5.07 6.32
CA SER A 30 9.61 -6.19 5.45
C SER A 30 8.55 -7.06 6.11
N GLU A 31 8.75 -7.41 7.39
CA GLU A 31 7.76 -8.19 8.15
C GLU A 31 6.47 -7.40 8.38
N ALA A 32 6.58 -6.10 8.69
CA ALA A 32 5.41 -5.24 8.86
C ALA A 32 4.56 -5.18 7.59
N ASN A 33 5.18 -4.94 6.44
CA ASN A 33 4.48 -4.88 5.16
C ASN A 33 3.94 -6.24 4.73
N GLU A 34 4.67 -7.33 4.96
CA GLU A 34 4.18 -8.70 4.68
C GLU A 34 2.94 -9.03 5.51
N LEU A 35 2.95 -8.67 6.80
CA LEU A 35 1.80 -8.84 7.68
C LEU A 35 0.61 -8.00 7.21
N ALA A 36 0.83 -6.73 6.87
CA ALA A 36 -0.21 -5.83 6.36
C ALA A 36 -0.84 -6.37 5.07
N ILE A 37 -0.03 -6.81 4.10
CA ILE A 37 -0.50 -7.43 2.85
C ILE A 37 -1.40 -8.63 3.14
N ARG A 38 -0.96 -9.52 4.03
CA ARG A 38 -1.72 -10.71 4.39
C ARG A 38 -3.05 -10.36 5.06
N MET A 39 -3.05 -9.40 5.98
CA MET A 39 -4.26 -8.93 6.65
C MET A 39 -5.25 -8.31 5.66
N VAL A 40 -4.77 -7.41 4.80
CA VAL A 40 -5.62 -6.76 3.78
C VAL A 40 -6.22 -7.80 2.84
N LYS A 41 -5.44 -8.71 2.28
CA LYS A 41 -5.94 -9.79 1.41
C LYS A 41 -7.01 -10.64 2.08
N THR A 42 -6.81 -10.98 3.35
CA THR A 42 -7.80 -11.73 4.14
C THR A 42 -9.09 -10.95 4.36
N CYS A 43 -8.98 -9.67 4.74
CA CYS A 43 -10.14 -8.84 5.00
C CYS A 43 -10.93 -8.47 3.73
N THR A 44 -10.22 -8.29 2.61
CA THR A 44 -10.83 -7.89 1.34
C THR A 44 -11.27 -9.08 0.49
N ASN A 45 -10.76 -10.27 0.79
CA ASN A 45 -10.86 -11.44 -0.07
C ASN A 45 -10.41 -11.13 -1.52
N SER A 46 -9.33 -10.34 -1.65
CA SER A 46 -8.76 -9.89 -2.92
C SER A 46 -7.25 -9.97 -2.87
N ASP A 47 -6.65 -10.34 -4.01
CA ASP A 47 -5.20 -10.33 -4.21
C ASP A 47 -4.68 -9.05 -4.85
N GLU A 48 -5.60 -8.17 -5.31
CA GLU A 48 -5.24 -6.92 -5.97
C GLU A 48 -4.59 -5.93 -4.99
N ILE A 49 -3.42 -5.41 -5.36
CA ILE A 49 -2.69 -4.42 -4.56
C ILE A 49 -2.24 -3.26 -5.43
N MET A 50 -2.40 -2.06 -4.92
CA MET A 50 -1.85 -0.85 -5.51
C MET A 50 -0.56 -0.43 -4.78
N ALA A 51 0.47 -0.06 -5.54
CA ALA A 51 1.74 0.43 -5.03
C ALA A 51 2.26 1.60 -5.88
N SER A 52 3.08 2.47 -5.28
CA SER A 52 3.69 3.57 -6.03
C SER A 52 4.82 3.09 -6.92
N GLU A 53 5.03 3.78 -8.03
CA GLU A 53 6.24 3.61 -8.84
C GLU A 53 7.50 3.92 -8.01
N HIS A 54 8.64 3.30 -8.38
CA HIS A 54 9.92 3.41 -7.67
C HIS A 54 9.87 3.01 -6.19
N GLY A 55 8.78 2.38 -5.73
CA GLY A 55 8.63 1.95 -4.35
C GLY A 55 9.50 0.74 -4.00
N TYR A 56 10.03 0.75 -2.76
CA TYR A 56 10.64 -0.41 -2.13
C TYR A 56 9.92 -0.68 -0.80
N HIS A 57 9.32 -1.84 -0.67
CA HIS A 57 8.46 -2.17 0.47
C HIS A 57 8.98 -3.35 1.32
N GLY A 58 10.12 -3.90 0.95
CA GLY A 58 10.76 -4.99 1.70
C GLY A 58 11.34 -6.07 0.81
N ASN A 59 11.89 -7.11 1.43
CA ASN A 59 12.66 -8.16 0.77
C ASN A 59 12.06 -9.57 0.96
N THR A 60 10.80 -9.67 1.33
CA THR A 60 10.02 -10.93 1.32
C THR A 60 9.35 -11.11 -0.04
N ASN A 61 8.87 -12.30 -0.35
CA ASN A 61 8.24 -12.59 -1.63
C ASN A 61 7.00 -11.70 -1.90
N GLY A 62 6.18 -11.44 -0.90
CA GLY A 62 5.02 -10.56 -1.02
C GLY A 62 5.44 -9.11 -1.22
N THR A 63 6.39 -8.61 -0.44
CA THR A 63 6.85 -7.22 -0.54
C THR A 63 7.66 -6.94 -1.80
N ILE A 64 8.41 -7.91 -2.33
CA ILE A 64 9.08 -7.79 -3.64
C ILE A 64 8.04 -7.62 -4.75
N GLY A 65 6.93 -8.34 -4.68
CA GLY A 65 5.83 -8.26 -5.66
C GLY A 65 5.15 -6.89 -5.75
N ILE A 66 5.29 -6.04 -4.75
CA ILE A 66 4.79 -4.65 -4.74
C ILE A 66 5.91 -3.60 -4.78
N SER A 67 7.17 -4.02 -4.91
CA SER A 67 8.33 -3.14 -4.97
C SER A 67 8.80 -2.95 -6.41
N SER A 68 8.29 -1.91 -7.09
CA SER A 68 8.64 -1.64 -8.50
C SER A 68 10.15 -1.47 -8.69
N TYR A 69 10.84 -0.86 -7.74
CA TYR A 69 12.29 -0.78 -7.71
C TYR A 69 12.98 -2.15 -7.88
N LYS A 70 12.36 -3.24 -7.38
CA LYS A 70 12.92 -4.59 -7.47
C LYS A 70 12.51 -5.34 -8.72
N PHE A 71 11.22 -5.37 -9.05
CA PHE A 71 10.73 -6.16 -10.17
C PHE A 71 11.04 -5.53 -11.53
N ASP A 72 11.21 -4.20 -11.61
CA ASP A 72 11.64 -3.48 -12.82
C ASP A 72 13.18 -3.37 -12.93
N GLY A 73 13.91 -3.61 -11.84
CA GLY A 73 15.35 -3.53 -11.79
C GLY A 73 16.06 -4.71 -12.44
N LYS A 74 17.39 -4.64 -12.52
CA LYS A 74 18.25 -5.71 -13.07
C LYS A 74 18.03 -7.03 -12.28
N GLY A 75 17.66 -8.08 -13.00
CA GLY A 75 17.35 -9.40 -12.42
C GLY A 75 15.90 -9.51 -11.88
N GLY A 76 15.08 -8.48 -12.02
CA GLY A 76 13.67 -8.53 -11.72
C GLY A 76 12.89 -9.42 -12.70
N LYS A 77 11.75 -9.92 -12.24
CA LYS A 77 10.85 -10.80 -13.01
C LYS A 77 9.66 -10.06 -13.62
N GLY A 78 9.67 -8.74 -13.56
CA GLY A 78 8.55 -7.91 -13.97
C GLY A 78 7.44 -7.82 -12.92
N LYS A 79 6.45 -7.01 -13.20
CA LYS A 79 5.32 -6.71 -12.34
C LYS A 79 4.36 -7.93 -12.23
N PRO A 80 3.99 -8.37 -11.02
CA PRO A 80 2.93 -9.35 -10.85
C PRO A 80 1.60 -8.87 -11.45
N LYS A 81 0.77 -9.81 -11.93
CA LYS A 81 -0.51 -9.49 -12.58
C LYS A 81 -1.47 -8.71 -11.69
N ASN A 82 -1.47 -9.04 -10.41
CA ASN A 82 -2.33 -8.46 -9.37
C ASN A 82 -1.72 -7.23 -8.66
N THR A 83 -0.61 -6.68 -9.16
CA THR A 83 0.00 -5.45 -8.67
C THR A 83 -0.27 -4.32 -9.64
N HIS A 84 -0.87 -3.24 -9.16
CA HIS A 84 -1.18 -2.03 -9.92
C HIS A 84 -0.27 -0.90 -9.46
N ILE A 85 0.39 -0.24 -10.40
CA ILE A 85 1.35 0.81 -10.10
C ILE A 85 0.75 2.16 -10.46
N PHE A 86 0.77 3.09 -9.50
CA PHE A 86 0.43 4.47 -9.74
C PHE A 86 1.68 5.37 -9.69
N PRO A 87 1.70 6.49 -10.45
CA PRO A 87 2.86 7.36 -10.50
C PRO A 87 3.08 8.10 -9.18
N ILE A 88 4.34 8.33 -8.83
CA ILE A 88 4.71 9.19 -7.69
C ILE A 88 4.23 10.62 -7.97
N PRO A 89 3.50 11.27 -7.03
CA PRO A 89 3.02 12.63 -7.19
C PRO A 89 4.15 13.66 -7.03
N ASP A 90 5.09 13.69 -7.98
CA ASP A 90 6.20 14.63 -8.04
C ASP A 90 5.86 15.81 -8.96
N ALA A 91 5.59 16.96 -8.37
CA ALA A 91 5.26 18.18 -9.12
C ALA A 91 6.45 18.79 -9.86
N PHE A 92 7.69 18.38 -9.53
CA PHE A 92 8.90 18.93 -10.13
C PHE A 92 9.41 18.08 -11.30
N ARG A 93 9.52 16.76 -11.14
CA ARG A 93 10.08 15.84 -12.16
C ARG A 93 9.07 14.84 -12.69
N GLY A 94 7.90 14.73 -12.05
CA GLY A 94 6.91 13.72 -12.38
C GLY A 94 6.12 13.99 -13.66
N LYS A 95 5.14 13.13 -13.89
CA LYS A 95 4.26 13.12 -15.08
C LYS A 95 3.46 14.40 -15.22
N TYR A 96 2.94 14.94 -14.11
CA TYR A 96 2.15 16.17 -14.08
C TYR A 96 2.91 17.28 -13.37
N ARG A 97 2.92 18.48 -13.99
CA ARG A 97 3.60 19.68 -13.48
C ARG A 97 2.70 20.89 -13.59
N GLY A 98 3.05 21.97 -12.86
CA GLY A 98 2.33 23.22 -12.88
C GLY A 98 1.03 23.19 -12.10
N GLU A 99 0.06 23.99 -12.51
CA GLU A 99 -1.23 24.12 -11.82
C GLU A 99 -2.05 22.83 -11.85
N HIS A 100 -2.82 22.61 -10.79
CA HIS A 100 -3.67 21.44 -10.61
C HIS A 100 -2.95 20.08 -10.65
N THR A 101 -1.65 20.04 -10.33
CA THR A 101 -0.86 18.81 -10.33
C THR A 101 -1.43 17.77 -9.39
N ALA A 102 -1.82 18.16 -8.17
CA ALA A 102 -2.41 17.25 -7.19
C ALA A 102 -3.70 16.60 -7.70
N ASP A 103 -4.60 17.40 -8.32
CA ASP A 103 -5.86 16.90 -8.86
C ASP A 103 -5.63 15.91 -10.02
N LYS A 104 -4.63 16.17 -10.85
CA LYS A 104 -4.29 15.27 -11.97
C LYS A 104 -3.79 13.92 -11.47
N TYR A 105 -2.91 13.90 -10.46
CA TYR A 105 -2.46 12.65 -9.84
C TYR A 105 -3.60 11.92 -9.12
N ALA A 106 -4.46 12.64 -8.39
CA ALA A 106 -5.61 12.06 -7.73
C ALA A 106 -6.59 11.40 -8.72
N ARG A 107 -6.87 12.06 -9.86
CA ARG A 107 -7.71 11.48 -10.93
C ARG A 107 -7.10 10.23 -11.54
N GLU A 108 -5.79 10.18 -11.73
CA GLU A 108 -5.13 8.98 -12.26
C GLU A 108 -5.24 7.80 -11.31
N VAL A 109 -5.05 8.04 -10.01
CA VAL A 109 -5.25 6.99 -8.99
C VAL A 109 -6.72 6.54 -8.97
N GLN A 110 -7.67 7.47 -9.02
CA GLN A 110 -9.09 7.15 -9.08
C GLN A 110 -9.44 6.31 -10.31
N PHE A 111 -8.90 6.67 -11.47
CA PHE A 111 -9.11 5.90 -12.71
C PHE A 111 -8.60 4.46 -12.58
N LEU A 112 -7.40 4.26 -11.99
CA LEU A 112 -6.86 2.92 -11.74
C LEU A 112 -7.75 2.11 -10.77
N ILE A 113 -8.28 2.74 -9.74
CA ILE A 113 -9.20 2.10 -8.80
C ILE A 113 -10.47 1.66 -9.54
N ASP A 114 -11.02 2.52 -10.38
CA ASP A 114 -12.23 2.22 -11.14
C ASP A 114 -12.01 1.07 -12.14
N GLU A 115 -10.85 1.02 -12.82
CA GLU A 115 -10.48 -0.09 -13.68
C GLU A 115 -10.39 -1.42 -12.91
N ILE A 116 -9.70 -1.45 -11.76
CA ILE A 116 -9.58 -2.65 -10.92
C ILE A 116 -10.97 -3.14 -10.48
N ILE A 117 -11.87 -2.22 -10.12
CA ILE A 117 -13.24 -2.53 -9.72
C ILE A 117 -14.06 -3.08 -10.90
N CYS A 118 -13.90 -2.50 -12.09
CA CYS A 118 -14.65 -2.92 -13.30
C CYS A 118 -14.29 -4.32 -13.77
N VAL A 119 -13.04 -4.74 -13.62
CA VAL A 119 -12.56 -6.09 -14.03
C VAL A 119 -13.09 -7.21 -13.12
N GLY A 120 -13.94 -6.90 -12.13
CA GLY A 120 -14.66 -7.91 -11.34
C GLY A 120 -14.02 -8.24 -9.99
N SER A 121 -13.12 -7.40 -9.51
CA SER A 121 -12.53 -7.55 -8.18
C SER A 121 -13.58 -7.36 -7.07
N PRO A 122 -13.55 -8.15 -5.98
CA PRO A 122 -14.46 -8.05 -4.83
C PRO A 122 -14.34 -6.73 -4.03
N ILE A 123 -13.45 -5.81 -4.42
CA ILE A 123 -13.24 -4.49 -3.80
C ILE A 123 -14.55 -3.64 -3.73
N LYS A 124 -15.51 -3.89 -4.63
CA LYS A 124 -16.84 -3.22 -4.61
C LYS A 124 -17.54 -3.19 -3.25
N LYS A 125 -17.31 -4.18 -2.39
CA LYS A 125 -17.95 -4.27 -1.07
C LYS A 125 -17.28 -3.40 -0.01
N ILE A 126 -16.01 -3.04 -0.18
CA ILE A 126 -15.23 -2.36 0.84
C ILE A 126 -15.34 -0.85 0.69
N LEU A 127 -15.21 -0.32 -0.52
CA LEU A 127 -15.38 1.13 -0.76
C LEU A 127 -16.76 1.63 -0.35
N ARG A 128 -17.83 0.84 -0.45
CA ARG A 128 -19.17 1.20 0.04
C ARG A 128 -19.32 1.23 1.56
N ARG A 129 -18.35 0.74 2.31
CA ARG A 129 -18.39 0.68 3.79
C ARG A 129 -17.61 1.81 4.45
N TYR A 130 -16.73 2.49 3.69
CA TYR A 130 -15.82 3.52 4.20
C TYR A 130 -15.93 4.86 3.45
N CYS A 131 -16.79 4.97 2.45
CA CYS A 131 -17.31 6.19 1.86
C CYS A 131 -18.78 6.35 2.22
#